data_28987c2e17080e8b9927a5089355c750
#
_entry.id   28987c2e17080e8b9927a5089355c750
#
_cell.length_a   1.000
_cell.length_b   1.000
_cell.length_c   1.000
_cell.angle_alpha   90.00
_cell.angle_beta   90.00
_cell.angle_gamma   90.00
#
_symmetry.space_group_name_H-M   'P 1'
#
loop_
_entity.id
_entity.type
_entity.pdbx_description
1 polymer ?
#
loop_
_entity_poly.entity_id
_entity_poly.type
_entity_poly.pdbx_seq_one_letter_code
_entity_poly.pdbx_strand_id
1 'polypeptide(L)'
;MEMDITIQMRTLVEELNRASDAYYNGRGELMTDYEWDAKFDQLKQLESQSGVVLPDSPTHRVSADTTIGKKEEHEFSALSLAKTKQPADLVKWAEGRPIWMSWKLDGLTLVVTYDEGQLTKVVTRGDGHIGTNITHLAQAINGIPATIHATGHVVVRGEAVISYEDFERFNLESDEEYANPRNLASGSLTLKDPREVAQRHIRWIPFTLVHTDEEIPTWGARMDWLTKAGLGAVDHERIDDPTLEHVEAAIERWTEKVTKRENPYPVDGLVIVYDDAEYAATGSVTGHHATRAGYAFKWADESASTELDHVEWSCAASTISPVAVFRPVELEGTTVKRASLCNISECERLGMGGKGTQLEVIKANKIIPKVIKVKQADGTVLSVRLHG
;
A
#
# COMPACT_ATOMS: atom_id res chain seq x y z
N MET A 1 30.86 13.29 15.16
CA MET A 1 29.80 13.68 14.21
C MET A 1 29.51 12.59 13.21
N GLU A 2 30.47 12.09 12.41
CA GLU A 2 30.22 10.99 11.44
C GLU A 2 29.80 9.65 12.08
N MET A 3 30.38 9.30 13.24
CA MET A 3 30.02 8.06 13.94
C MET A 3 28.57 8.10 14.49
N ASP A 4 28.07 9.28 14.81
CA ASP A 4 26.69 9.50 15.30
C ASP A 4 25.66 9.35 14.17
N ILE A 5 25.93 9.91 12.99
CA ILE A 5 25.07 9.79 11.80
C ILE A 5 24.94 8.32 11.37
N THR A 6 26.05 7.58 11.33
CA THR A 6 26.02 6.15 10.95
C THR A 6 25.20 5.31 11.94
N ILE A 7 25.26 5.61 13.24
CA ILE A 7 24.46 4.92 14.25
C ILE A 7 22.97 5.24 14.06
N GLN A 8 22.61 6.52 13.81
CA GLN A 8 21.24 6.91 13.55
C GLN A 8 20.69 6.24 12.29
N MET A 9 21.47 6.21 11.21
CA MET A 9 21.09 5.51 9.98
C MET A 9 20.85 4.03 10.22
N ARG A 10 21.73 3.35 10.98
CA ARG A 10 21.58 1.92 11.30
C ARG A 10 20.31 1.64 12.09
N THR A 11 20.00 2.46 13.09
CA THR A 11 18.76 2.35 13.86
C THR A 11 17.52 2.52 12.97
N LEU A 12 17.51 3.54 12.09
CA LEU A 12 16.40 3.76 11.16
C LEU A 12 16.25 2.60 10.18
N VAL A 13 17.34 2.06 9.65
CA VAL A 13 17.34 0.90 8.73
C VAL A 13 16.73 -0.32 9.44
N GLU A 14 17.16 -0.63 10.67
CA GLU A 14 16.63 -1.76 11.44
C GLU A 14 15.13 -1.58 11.73
N GLU A 15 14.70 -0.39 12.16
CA GLU A 15 13.29 -0.10 12.44
C GLU A 15 12.42 -0.19 11.19
N LEU A 16 12.83 0.43 10.08
CA LEU A 16 12.10 0.44 8.83
C LEU A 16 12.01 -0.96 8.21
N ASN A 17 13.12 -1.71 8.19
CA ASN A 17 13.11 -3.08 7.67
C ASN A 17 12.23 -4.01 8.51
N ARG A 18 12.28 -3.90 9.85
CA ARG A 18 11.44 -4.68 10.75
C ARG A 18 9.96 -4.34 10.56
N ALA A 19 9.61 -3.06 10.41
CA ALA A 19 8.24 -2.63 10.17
C ALA A 19 7.74 -3.10 8.80
N SER A 20 8.56 -2.95 7.77
CA SER A 20 8.23 -3.44 6.43
C SER A 20 8.07 -4.95 6.41
N ASP A 21 8.96 -5.71 7.07
CA ASP A 21 8.86 -7.17 7.16
C ASP A 21 7.56 -7.60 7.87
N ALA A 22 7.20 -6.94 8.98
CA ALA A 22 5.96 -7.23 9.68
C ALA A 22 4.73 -6.89 8.83
N TYR A 23 4.74 -5.74 8.15
CA TYR A 23 3.65 -5.27 7.31
C TYR A 23 3.42 -6.18 6.10
N TYR A 24 4.49 -6.53 5.36
CA TYR A 24 4.38 -7.37 4.17
C TYR A 24 4.13 -8.85 4.47
N ASN A 25 4.44 -9.33 5.67
CA ASN A 25 4.28 -10.72 6.07
C ASN A 25 3.07 -10.98 6.97
N GLY A 26 2.15 -10.02 7.08
CA GLY A 26 0.92 -10.17 7.86
C GLY A 26 1.12 -10.34 9.36
N ARG A 27 2.31 -9.94 9.90
CA ARG A 27 2.65 -10.03 11.32
C ARG A 27 2.23 -8.81 12.13
N GLY A 28 1.36 -7.97 11.53
CA GLY A 28 0.87 -6.75 12.12
C GLY A 28 1.65 -5.51 11.68
N GLU A 29 1.08 -4.36 11.97
CA GLU A 29 1.60 -3.04 11.60
C GLU A 29 2.45 -2.51 12.78
N LEU A 30 3.77 -2.50 12.65
CA LEU A 30 4.70 -2.05 13.71
C LEU A 30 4.82 -0.52 13.79
N MET A 31 4.43 0.19 12.74
CA MET A 31 4.32 1.66 12.68
C MET A 31 3.33 2.04 11.58
N THR A 32 2.76 3.24 11.68
CA THR A 32 1.87 3.77 10.63
C THR A 32 2.63 4.03 9.34
N ASP A 33 1.94 4.05 8.20
CA ASP A 33 2.52 4.54 6.93
C ASP A 33 3.12 5.94 7.09
N TYR A 34 2.46 6.80 7.88
CA TYR A 34 2.95 8.14 8.19
C TYR A 34 4.30 8.12 8.95
N GLU A 35 4.42 7.29 9.98
CA GLU A 35 5.67 7.14 10.74
C GLU A 35 6.75 6.50 9.88
N TRP A 36 6.36 5.50 9.07
CA TRP A 36 7.29 4.84 8.17
C TRP A 36 7.82 5.82 7.13
N ASP A 37 6.95 6.58 6.45
CA ASP A 37 7.32 7.58 5.46
C ASP A 37 8.21 8.67 6.09
N ALA A 38 7.88 9.15 7.30
CA ALA A 38 8.70 10.17 7.99
C ALA A 38 10.11 9.65 8.34
N LYS A 39 10.22 8.41 8.83
CA LYS A 39 11.52 7.77 9.12
C LYS A 39 12.30 7.45 7.84
N PHE A 40 11.62 7.06 6.79
CA PHE A 40 12.21 6.80 5.49
C PHE A 40 12.79 8.08 4.86
N ASP A 41 12.06 9.19 4.94
CA ASP A 41 12.56 10.49 4.48
C ASP A 41 13.72 11.00 5.34
N GLN A 42 13.68 10.76 6.66
CA GLN A 42 14.81 11.05 7.54
C GLN A 42 16.06 10.23 7.16
N LEU A 43 15.91 8.94 6.86
CA LEU A 43 16.99 8.08 6.40
C LEU A 43 17.59 8.60 5.10
N LYS A 44 16.76 8.95 4.10
CA LYS A 44 17.19 9.56 2.84
C LYS A 44 18.02 10.83 3.05
N GLN A 45 17.58 11.70 3.98
CA GLN A 45 18.33 12.92 4.29
C GLN A 45 19.71 12.60 4.89
N LEU A 46 19.79 11.65 5.82
CA LEU A 46 21.05 11.23 6.41
C LEU A 46 21.98 10.56 5.38
N GLU A 47 21.45 9.73 4.49
CA GLU A 47 22.20 9.15 3.39
C GLU A 47 22.75 10.22 2.43
N SER A 48 21.93 11.22 2.10
CA SER A 48 22.35 12.36 1.27
C SER A 48 23.43 13.22 1.96
N GLN A 49 23.32 13.43 3.27
CA GLN A 49 24.28 14.23 4.05
C GLN A 49 25.62 13.50 4.26
N SER A 50 25.58 12.19 4.48
CA SER A 50 26.78 11.38 4.72
C SER A 50 27.45 10.90 3.44
N GLY A 51 26.71 10.85 2.31
CA GLY A 51 27.16 10.22 1.07
C GLY A 51 27.29 8.68 1.18
N VAL A 52 26.81 8.09 2.28
CA VAL A 52 26.88 6.65 2.55
C VAL A 52 25.48 6.06 2.55
N VAL A 53 25.30 4.93 1.87
CA VAL A 53 24.09 4.11 1.94
C VAL A 53 24.45 2.76 2.53
N LEU A 54 23.70 2.35 3.57
CA LEU A 54 23.94 1.05 4.20
C LEU A 54 23.47 -0.09 3.28
N PRO A 55 24.16 -1.26 3.29
CA PRO A 55 23.85 -2.36 2.35
C PRO A 55 22.42 -2.92 2.49
N ASP A 56 21.83 -2.78 3.68
CA ASP A 56 20.49 -3.25 4.04
C ASP A 56 19.46 -2.11 4.13
N SER A 57 19.81 -0.91 3.66
CA SER A 57 18.91 0.24 3.66
C SER A 57 17.64 -0.02 2.85
N PRO A 58 16.44 0.26 3.41
CA PRO A 58 15.18 0.14 2.68
C PRO A 58 15.04 1.14 1.55
N THR A 59 15.92 2.16 1.47
CA THR A 59 15.99 3.06 0.31
C THR A 59 16.47 2.34 -0.94
N HIS A 60 17.12 1.17 -0.77
CA HIS A 60 17.64 0.30 -1.82
C HIS A 60 17.06 -1.13 -1.79
N ARG A 61 16.17 -1.46 -0.85
CA ARG A 61 15.56 -2.79 -0.74
C ARG A 61 14.03 -2.71 -0.69
N VAL A 62 13.38 -3.70 -1.30
CA VAL A 62 11.96 -4.01 -1.08
C VAL A 62 11.89 -5.12 -0.02
N SER A 63 10.99 -4.99 0.95
CA SER A 63 10.79 -6.04 1.98
C SER A 63 10.44 -7.37 1.33
N ALA A 64 11.11 -8.42 1.75
CA ALA A 64 10.89 -9.76 1.23
C ALA A 64 9.59 -10.36 1.79
N ASP A 65 8.83 -11.01 0.91
CA ASP A 65 7.68 -11.84 1.27
C ASP A 65 8.15 -13.15 1.93
N THR A 66 7.63 -13.49 3.11
CA THR A 66 7.92 -14.74 3.82
C THR A 66 6.84 -15.81 3.64
N THR A 67 5.94 -15.66 2.67
CA THR A 67 4.91 -16.63 2.34
C THR A 67 5.51 -18.03 2.20
N ILE A 68 4.87 -19.04 2.83
CA ILE A 68 5.34 -20.43 2.78
C ILE A 68 5.00 -21.02 1.42
N GLY A 69 6.01 -21.38 0.64
CA GLY A 69 5.85 -21.98 -0.69
C GLY A 69 7.17 -22.10 -1.43
N LYS A 70 7.10 -22.67 -2.63
CA LYS A 70 8.27 -22.72 -3.50
C LYS A 70 8.65 -21.33 -3.96
N LYS A 71 9.88 -20.91 -3.68
CA LYS A 71 10.41 -19.64 -4.19
C LYS A 71 10.65 -19.76 -5.69
N GLU A 72 10.37 -18.67 -6.40
CA GLU A 72 10.44 -18.61 -7.85
C GLU A 72 10.96 -17.25 -8.29
N GLU A 73 11.91 -17.24 -9.21
CA GLU A 73 12.45 -16.01 -9.81
C GLU A 73 11.43 -15.41 -10.79
N HIS A 74 11.31 -14.09 -10.75
CA HIS A 74 10.53 -13.36 -11.73
C HIS A 74 11.30 -13.20 -13.03
N GLU A 75 10.66 -13.52 -14.15
CA GLU A 75 11.18 -13.26 -15.48
C GLU A 75 11.38 -11.75 -15.72
N PHE A 76 10.47 -10.94 -15.18
CA PHE A 76 10.52 -9.48 -15.23
C PHE A 76 10.50 -8.91 -13.81
N SER A 77 11.53 -8.17 -13.42
CA SER A 77 11.63 -7.59 -12.08
C SER A 77 10.46 -6.68 -11.73
N ALA A 78 9.88 -6.85 -10.54
CA ALA A 78 8.74 -6.10 -10.02
C ALA A 78 9.20 -5.00 -9.05
N LEU A 79 9.86 -3.97 -9.57
CA LEU A 79 10.47 -2.88 -8.78
C LEU A 79 9.42 -1.94 -8.19
N SER A 80 9.82 -1.21 -7.14
CA SER A 80 9.01 -0.19 -6.51
C SER A 80 9.00 1.13 -7.30
N LEU A 81 7.95 1.95 -7.11
CA LEU A 81 7.85 3.28 -7.70
C LEU A 81 8.45 4.34 -6.77
N ALA A 82 8.99 5.40 -7.34
CA ALA A 82 9.29 6.63 -6.59
C ALA A 82 8.00 7.21 -6.01
N LYS A 83 8.09 7.91 -4.87
CA LYS A 83 6.92 8.44 -4.15
C LYS A 83 7.01 9.95 -3.99
N THR A 84 5.87 10.64 -4.06
CA THR A 84 5.76 12.06 -3.73
C THR A 84 4.41 12.38 -3.08
N LYS A 85 4.36 13.47 -2.31
CA LYS A 85 3.13 14.10 -1.81
C LYS A 85 2.85 15.44 -2.51
N GLN A 86 3.69 15.82 -3.49
CA GLN A 86 3.64 17.11 -4.18
C GLN A 86 3.20 16.95 -5.63
N PRO A 87 2.06 17.51 -6.06
CA PRO A 87 1.62 17.46 -7.46
C PRO A 87 2.65 18.04 -8.44
N ALA A 88 3.42 19.05 -8.02
CA ALA A 88 4.45 19.67 -8.84
C ALA A 88 5.57 18.69 -9.25
N ASP A 89 5.89 17.69 -8.42
CA ASP A 89 6.87 16.66 -8.75
C ASP A 89 6.38 15.77 -9.90
N LEU A 90 5.07 15.48 -9.93
CA LEU A 90 4.44 14.71 -11.00
C LEU A 90 4.49 15.46 -12.33
N VAL A 91 4.20 16.76 -12.31
CA VAL A 91 4.30 17.64 -13.50
C VAL A 91 5.72 17.68 -14.02
N LYS A 92 6.69 17.87 -13.13
CA LYS A 92 8.11 17.86 -13.50
C LYS A 92 8.54 16.53 -14.10
N TRP A 93 8.10 15.41 -13.49
CA TRP A 93 8.42 14.07 -13.98
C TRP A 93 7.75 13.76 -15.32
N ALA A 94 6.51 14.24 -15.55
CA ALA A 94 5.76 14.01 -16.79
C ALA A 94 6.43 14.64 -18.00
N GLU A 95 7.24 15.71 -17.84
CA GLU A 95 7.97 16.39 -18.93
C GLU A 95 7.04 16.82 -20.08
N GLY A 96 5.78 17.18 -19.79
CA GLY A 96 4.76 17.56 -20.77
C GLY A 96 4.23 16.40 -21.63
N ARG A 97 4.58 15.15 -21.31
CA ARG A 97 4.08 13.95 -22.01
C ARG A 97 2.74 13.51 -21.44
N PRO A 98 1.84 12.95 -22.27
CA PRO A 98 0.62 12.34 -21.77
C PRO A 98 0.89 11.27 -20.71
N ILE A 99 0.11 11.31 -19.64
CA ILE A 99 0.21 10.38 -18.51
C ILE A 99 -1.15 9.74 -18.22
N TRP A 100 -1.11 8.62 -17.52
CA TRP A 100 -2.28 7.99 -16.93
C TRP A 100 -2.20 8.02 -15.41
N MET A 101 -3.33 8.24 -14.77
CA MET A 101 -3.53 8.17 -13.34
C MET A 101 -4.43 6.99 -13.02
N SER A 102 -4.08 6.19 -12.03
CA SER A 102 -4.84 5.01 -11.59
C SER A 102 -4.78 4.84 -10.08
N TRP A 103 -5.64 3.99 -9.51
CA TRP A 103 -5.58 3.65 -8.09
C TRP A 103 -4.24 3.00 -7.71
N LYS A 104 -3.64 3.48 -6.63
CA LYS A 104 -2.62 2.73 -5.92
C LYS A 104 -3.34 1.83 -4.91
N LEU A 105 -3.75 0.66 -5.39
CA LEU A 105 -4.42 -0.33 -4.56
C LEU A 105 -3.50 -0.78 -3.41
N ASP A 106 -4.08 -1.02 -2.25
CA ASP A 106 -3.37 -1.43 -1.04
C ASP A 106 -3.69 -2.88 -0.69
N GLY A 107 -2.90 -3.78 -1.23
CA GLY A 107 -3.04 -5.22 -1.10
C GLY A 107 -1.70 -5.93 -1.22
N LEU A 108 -1.67 -7.04 -1.92
CA LEU A 108 -0.46 -7.80 -2.23
C LEU A 108 -0.30 -7.98 -3.74
N THR A 109 0.81 -7.54 -4.29
CA THR A 109 1.08 -7.67 -5.73
C THR A 109 1.30 -9.14 -6.11
N LEU A 110 0.55 -9.61 -7.11
CA LEU A 110 0.72 -10.91 -7.74
C LEU A 110 1.13 -10.73 -9.19
N VAL A 111 2.06 -11.57 -9.63
CA VAL A 111 2.46 -11.75 -11.02
C VAL A 111 1.80 -13.01 -11.54
N VAL A 112 0.98 -12.85 -12.57
CA VAL A 112 0.18 -13.93 -13.16
C VAL A 112 0.66 -14.17 -14.59
N THR A 113 0.95 -15.42 -14.92
CA THR A 113 1.46 -15.83 -16.23
C THR A 113 0.46 -16.76 -16.91
N TYR A 114 0.25 -16.50 -18.19
CA TYR A 114 -0.53 -17.34 -19.10
C TYR A 114 0.35 -17.75 -20.28
N ASP A 115 0.22 -19.00 -20.71
CA ASP A 115 0.84 -19.53 -21.93
C ASP A 115 -0.26 -20.10 -22.82
N GLU A 116 -0.31 -19.67 -24.09
CA GLU A 116 -1.37 -20.03 -25.02
C GLU A 116 -2.78 -19.86 -24.43
N GLY A 117 -2.98 -18.75 -23.69
CA GLY A 117 -4.24 -18.43 -23.05
C GLY A 117 -4.57 -19.26 -21.79
N GLN A 118 -3.72 -20.20 -21.37
CA GLN A 118 -3.93 -21.01 -20.18
C GLN A 118 -3.12 -20.43 -19.00
N LEU A 119 -3.73 -20.37 -17.82
CA LEU A 119 -3.03 -20.00 -16.59
C LEU A 119 -1.95 -21.03 -16.25
N THR A 120 -0.70 -20.57 -16.15
CA THR A 120 0.44 -21.44 -15.82
C THR A 120 1.05 -21.10 -14.47
N LYS A 121 0.99 -19.83 -14.04
CA LYS A 121 1.69 -19.43 -12.84
C LYS A 121 1.05 -18.23 -12.14
N VAL A 122 1.05 -18.26 -10.80
CA VAL A 122 0.77 -17.12 -9.92
C VAL A 122 1.85 -17.03 -8.87
N VAL A 123 2.57 -15.91 -8.82
CA VAL A 123 3.71 -15.69 -7.92
C VAL A 123 3.54 -14.38 -7.18
N THR A 124 3.77 -14.35 -5.86
CA THR A 124 3.79 -13.09 -5.10
C THR A 124 4.97 -12.23 -5.54
N ARG A 125 4.90 -10.91 -5.35
CA ARG A 125 6.01 -10.02 -5.73
C ARG A 125 7.32 -10.38 -5.02
N GLY A 126 7.27 -10.79 -3.75
CA GLY A 126 8.45 -11.00 -2.93
C GLY A 126 9.29 -9.73 -2.81
N ASP A 127 10.60 -9.87 -3.02
CA ASP A 127 11.56 -8.76 -3.04
C ASP A 127 11.65 -8.03 -4.41
N GLY A 128 10.78 -8.41 -5.35
CA GLY A 128 10.76 -7.89 -6.71
C GLY A 128 11.57 -8.72 -7.71
N HIS A 129 12.40 -9.63 -7.25
CA HIS A 129 13.19 -10.58 -8.07
C HIS A 129 12.75 -12.03 -7.80
N ILE A 130 12.47 -12.35 -6.55
CA ILE A 130 12.07 -13.69 -6.11
C ILE A 130 10.80 -13.58 -5.31
N GLY A 131 9.75 -14.30 -5.73
CA GLY A 131 8.48 -14.42 -5.03
C GLY A 131 8.17 -15.85 -4.59
N THR A 132 6.97 -16.04 -4.06
CA THR A 132 6.46 -17.35 -3.68
C THR A 132 5.40 -17.79 -4.68
N ASN A 133 5.54 -19.00 -5.20
CA ASN A 133 4.55 -19.59 -6.10
C ASN A 133 3.31 -20.03 -5.31
N ILE A 134 2.18 -19.44 -5.63
CA ILE A 134 0.86 -19.69 -5.04
C ILE A 134 -0.16 -20.13 -6.09
N THR A 135 0.27 -20.71 -7.21
CA THR A 135 -0.60 -21.13 -8.32
C THR A 135 -1.75 -22.02 -7.87
N HIS A 136 -1.54 -22.83 -6.83
CA HIS A 136 -2.58 -23.69 -6.25
C HIS A 136 -3.75 -22.92 -5.63
N LEU A 137 -3.58 -21.63 -5.30
CA LEU A 137 -4.63 -20.74 -4.77
C LEU A 137 -5.36 -19.97 -5.86
N ALA A 138 -4.90 -20.02 -7.11
CA ALA A 138 -5.39 -19.16 -8.19
C ALA A 138 -6.92 -19.19 -8.35
N GLN A 139 -7.53 -20.37 -8.26
CA GLN A 139 -8.99 -20.51 -8.41
C GLN A 139 -9.79 -19.97 -7.21
N ALA A 140 -9.14 -19.76 -6.08
CA ALA A 140 -9.74 -19.15 -4.89
C ALA A 140 -9.67 -17.60 -4.91
N ILE A 141 -8.94 -17.02 -5.88
CA ILE A 141 -8.75 -15.58 -6.04
C ILE A 141 -9.62 -15.10 -7.19
N ASN A 142 -10.60 -14.27 -6.88
CA ASN A 142 -11.46 -13.68 -7.90
C ASN A 142 -10.65 -12.79 -8.87
N GLY A 143 -10.96 -12.83 -10.17
CA GLY A 143 -10.25 -12.02 -11.17
C GLY A 143 -9.03 -12.69 -11.79
N ILE A 144 -8.67 -13.92 -11.38
CA ILE A 144 -7.65 -14.76 -12.04
C ILE A 144 -8.38 -15.89 -12.76
N PRO A 145 -8.78 -15.73 -14.02
CA PRO A 145 -9.44 -16.81 -14.79
C PRO A 145 -8.43 -17.92 -15.13
N ALA A 146 -8.92 -19.14 -15.26
CA ALA A 146 -8.10 -20.27 -15.72
C ALA A 146 -7.66 -20.11 -17.18
N THR A 147 -8.44 -19.37 -17.98
CA THR A 147 -8.16 -19.09 -19.40
C THR A 147 -8.45 -17.65 -19.76
N ILE A 148 -7.69 -17.10 -20.70
CA ILE A 148 -7.86 -15.76 -21.25
C ILE A 148 -7.96 -15.81 -22.79
N HIS A 149 -8.50 -14.75 -23.37
CA HIS A 149 -8.60 -14.60 -24.83
C HIS A 149 -7.31 -14.02 -25.41
N ALA A 150 -6.20 -14.77 -25.31
CA ALA A 150 -4.91 -14.42 -25.85
C ALA A 150 -4.14 -15.66 -26.25
N THR A 151 -3.15 -15.52 -27.14
CA THR A 151 -2.18 -16.55 -27.52
C THR A 151 -0.79 -16.12 -27.09
N GLY A 152 0.16 -17.06 -27.13
CA GLY A 152 1.56 -16.79 -26.77
C GLY A 152 1.78 -16.62 -25.25
N HIS A 153 2.90 -15.99 -24.92
CA HIS A 153 3.32 -15.79 -23.52
C HIS A 153 2.82 -14.44 -22.99
N VAL A 154 2.08 -14.46 -21.88
CA VAL A 154 1.49 -13.25 -21.29
C VAL A 154 1.82 -13.18 -19.81
N VAL A 155 2.39 -12.05 -19.38
CA VAL A 155 2.71 -11.76 -17.97
C VAL A 155 2.02 -10.49 -17.52
N VAL A 156 1.23 -10.59 -16.44
CA VAL A 156 0.41 -9.48 -15.92
C VAL A 156 0.69 -9.28 -14.43
N ARG A 157 0.83 -8.04 -14.02
CA ARG A 157 0.81 -7.67 -12.59
C ARG A 157 -0.53 -7.09 -12.20
N GLY A 158 -0.97 -7.48 -11.02
CA GLY A 158 -2.16 -6.93 -10.40
C GLY A 158 -2.05 -6.99 -8.90
N GLU A 159 -2.95 -6.29 -8.23
CA GLU A 159 -3.00 -6.26 -6.78
C GLU A 159 -4.12 -7.17 -6.29
N ALA A 160 -3.79 -8.07 -5.36
CA ALA A 160 -4.75 -8.89 -4.63
C ALA A 160 -5.24 -8.08 -3.42
N VAL A 161 -6.51 -7.76 -3.41
CA VAL A 161 -7.17 -6.89 -2.44
C VAL A 161 -8.41 -7.55 -1.86
N ILE A 162 -8.85 -7.07 -0.69
CA ILE A 162 -10.13 -7.42 -0.08
C ILE A 162 -10.92 -6.12 0.06
N SER A 163 -12.22 -6.15 -0.27
CA SER A 163 -13.08 -4.98 -0.11
C SER A 163 -13.26 -4.62 1.37
N TYR A 164 -13.57 -3.35 1.66
CA TYR A 164 -13.90 -2.94 3.03
C TYR A 164 -15.07 -3.73 3.59
N GLU A 165 -16.09 -4.03 2.78
CA GLU A 165 -17.27 -4.81 3.18
C GLU A 165 -16.90 -6.25 3.55
N ASP A 166 -16.10 -6.93 2.70
CA ASP A 166 -15.66 -8.30 2.98
C ASP A 166 -14.74 -8.36 4.20
N PHE A 167 -13.89 -7.37 4.39
CA PHE A 167 -13.03 -7.23 5.57
C PHE A 167 -13.84 -7.04 6.86
N GLU A 168 -14.80 -6.12 6.85
CA GLU A 168 -15.68 -5.87 8.01
C GLU A 168 -16.48 -7.14 8.35
N ARG A 169 -17.04 -7.82 7.34
CA ARG A 169 -17.76 -9.08 7.53
C ARG A 169 -16.86 -10.16 8.10
N PHE A 170 -15.65 -10.34 7.57
CA PHE A 170 -14.71 -11.34 8.07
C PHE A 170 -14.37 -11.13 9.54
N ASN A 171 -14.05 -9.91 9.95
CA ASN A 171 -13.74 -9.60 11.36
C ASN A 171 -14.94 -9.75 12.30
N LEU A 172 -16.16 -9.66 11.78
CA LEU A 172 -17.39 -9.90 12.58
C LEU A 172 -17.70 -11.39 12.77
N GLU A 173 -17.38 -12.21 11.76
CA GLU A 173 -17.76 -13.64 11.72
C GLU A 173 -16.62 -14.57 12.16
N SER A 174 -15.37 -14.10 12.15
CA SER A 174 -14.18 -14.89 12.47
C SER A 174 -13.71 -14.66 13.91
N ASP A 175 -13.11 -15.70 14.50
CA ASP A 175 -12.35 -15.58 15.74
C ASP A 175 -10.98 -14.93 15.54
N GLU A 176 -10.51 -14.79 14.29
CA GLU A 176 -9.30 -14.08 13.92
C GLU A 176 -9.65 -12.62 13.58
N GLU A 177 -8.96 -11.66 14.18
CA GLU A 177 -9.11 -10.24 13.87
C GLU A 177 -7.87 -9.72 13.15
N TYR A 178 -8.10 -9.03 12.03
CA TYR A 178 -7.06 -8.37 11.26
C TYR A 178 -7.19 -6.85 11.38
N ALA A 179 -6.05 -6.17 11.46
CA ALA A 179 -6.00 -4.72 11.66
C ALA A 179 -6.48 -3.92 10.45
N ASN A 180 -6.30 -4.45 9.24
CA ASN A 180 -6.71 -3.80 7.99
C ASN A 180 -6.91 -4.83 6.86
N PRO A 181 -7.58 -4.43 5.74
CA PRO A 181 -7.84 -5.33 4.61
C PRO A 181 -6.58 -5.91 3.97
N ARG A 182 -5.48 -5.15 3.94
CA ARG A 182 -4.20 -5.62 3.39
C ARG A 182 -3.63 -6.76 4.21
N ASN A 183 -3.64 -6.65 5.55
CA ASN A 183 -3.17 -7.71 6.43
C ASN A 183 -4.00 -8.99 6.28
N LEU A 184 -5.31 -8.87 6.13
CA LEU A 184 -6.18 -10.00 5.84
C LEU A 184 -5.83 -10.63 4.48
N ALA A 185 -5.63 -9.82 3.42
CA ALA A 185 -5.23 -10.33 2.11
C ALA A 185 -3.88 -11.06 2.19
N SER A 186 -2.89 -10.46 2.83
CA SER A 186 -1.54 -11.03 3.00
C SER A 186 -1.57 -12.34 3.78
N GLY A 187 -2.25 -12.37 4.92
CA GLY A 187 -2.43 -13.57 5.74
C GLY A 187 -3.16 -14.68 4.98
N SER A 188 -4.16 -14.33 4.17
CA SER A 188 -4.93 -15.29 3.37
C SER A 188 -4.07 -16.02 2.34
N LEU A 189 -3.12 -15.34 1.72
CA LEU A 189 -2.25 -15.95 0.69
C LEU A 189 -1.14 -16.85 1.29
N THR A 190 -1.04 -16.92 2.62
CA THR A 190 -0.18 -17.90 3.31
C THR A 190 -0.87 -19.23 3.61
N LEU A 191 -2.19 -19.28 3.46
CA LEU A 191 -2.99 -20.47 3.71
C LEU A 191 -2.71 -21.55 2.65
N LYS A 192 -2.87 -22.81 3.06
CA LYS A 192 -2.65 -23.96 2.18
C LYS A 192 -3.95 -24.44 1.51
N ASP A 193 -5.09 -24.23 2.17
CA ASP A 193 -6.39 -24.70 1.68
C ASP A 193 -7.07 -23.62 0.83
N PRO A 194 -7.23 -23.84 -0.48
CA PRO A 194 -7.92 -22.89 -1.36
C PRO A 194 -9.37 -22.58 -0.91
N ARG A 195 -10.02 -23.48 -0.18
CA ARG A 195 -11.40 -23.25 0.30
C ARG A 195 -11.47 -22.19 1.38
N GLU A 196 -10.47 -22.15 2.26
CA GLU A 196 -10.36 -21.08 3.28
C GLU A 196 -10.07 -19.75 2.62
N VAL A 197 -9.19 -19.71 1.60
CA VAL A 197 -8.89 -18.50 0.82
C VAL A 197 -10.13 -17.98 0.10
N ALA A 198 -10.91 -18.88 -0.52
CA ALA A 198 -12.14 -18.50 -1.24
C ALA A 198 -13.17 -17.79 -0.34
N GLN A 199 -13.27 -18.18 0.94
CA GLN A 199 -14.18 -17.55 1.91
C GLN A 199 -13.79 -16.10 2.26
N ARG A 200 -12.56 -15.70 1.98
CA ARG A 200 -12.04 -14.36 2.26
C ARG A 200 -12.27 -13.37 1.12
N HIS A 201 -12.83 -13.81 -0.01
CA HIS A 201 -13.24 -13.02 -1.18
C HIS A 201 -12.14 -12.13 -1.76
N ILE A 202 -10.90 -12.60 -1.75
CA ILE A 202 -9.78 -11.88 -2.38
C ILE A 202 -10.10 -11.65 -3.85
N ARG A 203 -9.84 -10.43 -4.33
CA ARG A 203 -9.91 -10.05 -5.73
C ARG A 203 -8.56 -9.57 -6.24
N TRP A 204 -8.12 -10.12 -7.35
CA TRP A 204 -6.95 -9.63 -8.06
C TRP A 204 -7.39 -8.64 -9.14
N ILE A 205 -6.77 -7.46 -9.18
CA ILE A 205 -7.07 -6.36 -10.10
C ILE A 205 -5.79 -6.05 -10.88
N PRO A 206 -5.75 -6.32 -12.19
CA PRO A 206 -4.61 -6.01 -13.06
C PRO A 206 -4.34 -4.51 -13.15
N PHE A 207 -3.06 -4.13 -13.08
CA PHE A 207 -2.63 -2.74 -13.26
C PHE A 207 -1.45 -2.59 -14.24
N THR A 208 -0.82 -3.69 -14.68
CA THR A 208 0.27 -3.64 -15.66
C THR A 208 0.30 -4.91 -16.51
N LEU A 209 0.17 -4.74 -17.82
CA LEU A 209 0.58 -5.76 -18.80
C LEU A 209 2.09 -5.68 -18.94
N VAL A 210 2.79 -6.66 -18.36
CA VAL A 210 4.26 -6.69 -18.31
C VAL A 210 4.84 -7.18 -19.64
N HIS A 211 4.27 -8.27 -20.15
CA HIS A 211 4.69 -8.90 -21.39
C HIS A 211 3.51 -9.48 -22.16
N THR A 212 3.59 -9.39 -23.46
CA THR A 212 2.79 -10.11 -24.46
C THR A 212 3.62 -10.16 -25.75
N ASP A 213 3.35 -11.16 -26.58
CA ASP A 213 3.99 -11.27 -27.91
C ASP A 213 3.45 -10.22 -28.91
N GLU A 214 2.38 -9.51 -28.55
CA GLU A 214 1.80 -8.42 -29.35
C GLU A 214 2.53 -7.10 -29.05
N GLU A 215 2.78 -6.29 -30.08
CA GLU A 215 3.32 -4.95 -29.93
C GLU A 215 2.21 -3.95 -29.52
N ILE A 216 2.23 -3.50 -28.27
CA ILE A 216 1.24 -2.55 -27.74
C ILE A 216 1.99 -1.33 -27.18
N PRO A 217 2.03 -0.21 -27.95
CA PRO A 217 2.94 0.89 -27.69
C PRO A 217 2.50 1.83 -26.57
N THR A 218 1.23 1.82 -26.17
CA THR A 218 0.71 2.75 -25.16
C THR A 218 0.15 2.03 -23.94
N TRP A 219 0.28 2.66 -22.77
CA TRP A 219 -0.25 2.10 -21.54
C TRP A 219 -1.78 1.95 -21.60
N GLY A 220 -2.49 2.94 -22.15
CA GLY A 220 -3.94 2.86 -22.33
C GLY A 220 -4.38 1.67 -23.19
N ALA A 221 -3.68 1.45 -24.32
CA ALA A 221 -3.95 0.29 -25.17
C ALA A 221 -3.67 -1.03 -24.47
N ARG A 222 -2.67 -1.08 -23.56
CA ARG A 222 -2.39 -2.26 -22.70
C ARG A 222 -3.54 -2.54 -21.73
N MET A 223 -4.15 -1.51 -21.13
CA MET A 223 -5.32 -1.68 -20.26
C MET A 223 -6.56 -2.17 -21.02
N ASP A 224 -6.78 -1.62 -22.22
CA ASP A 224 -7.83 -2.09 -23.15
C ASP A 224 -7.60 -3.56 -23.54
N TRP A 225 -6.36 -3.93 -23.82
CA TRP A 225 -5.99 -5.30 -24.15
C TRP A 225 -6.29 -6.26 -22.99
N LEU A 226 -5.92 -5.91 -21.75
CA LEU A 226 -6.25 -6.71 -20.55
C LEU A 226 -7.76 -6.92 -20.42
N THR A 227 -8.54 -5.88 -20.67
CA THR A 227 -10.01 -5.95 -20.61
C THR A 227 -10.57 -6.87 -21.70
N LYS A 228 -10.07 -6.77 -22.94
CA LYS A 228 -10.45 -7.64 -24.05
C LYS A 228 -10.02 -9.09 -23.83
N ALA A 229 -8.89 -9.31 -23.20
CA ALA A 229 -8.42 -10.66 -22.82
C ALA A 229 -9.28 -11.31 -21.73
N GLY A 230 -10.19 -10.56 -21.06
CA GLY A 230 -11.07 -11.06 -20.01
C GLY A 230 -10.53 -10.91 -18.61
N LEU A 231 -9.43 -10.16 -18.42
CA LEU A 231 -8.80 -9.93 -17.10
C LEU A 231 -9.35 -8.69 -16.37
N GLY A 232 -9.89 -7.70 -17.11
CA GLY A 232 -10.18 -6.38 -16.60
C GLY A 232 -8.92 -5.56 -16.36
N ALA A 233 -9.08 -4.36 -15.82
CA ALA A 233 -7.97 -3.46 -15.47
C ALA A 233 -8.37 -2.57 -14.29
N VAL A 234 -7.38 -2.03 -13.57
CA VAL A 234 -7.59 -0.99 -12.57
C VAL A 234 -8.25 0.24 -13.19
N ASP A 235 -9.10 0.93 -12.45
CA ASP A 235 -9.67 2.20 -12.89
C ASP A 235 -8.56 3.21 -13.17
N HIS A 236 -8.68 3.93 -14.27
CA HIS A 236 -7.66 4.86 -14.75
C HIS A 236 -8.25 6.06 -15.48
N GLU A 237 -7.50 7.14 -15.54
CA GLU A 237 -7.84 8.40 -16.20
C GLU A 237 -6.63 8.92 -16.95
N ARG A 238 -6.83 9.38 -18.20
CA ARG A 238 -5.77 9.98 -19.02
C ARG A 238 -5.69 11.49 -18.79
N ILE A 239 -4.46 12.00 -18.72
CA ILE A 239 -4.15 13.42 -18.70
C ILE A 239 -3.25 13.72 -19.89
N ASP A 240 -3.82 14.32 -20.94
CA ASP A 240 -3.10 14.60 -22.21
C ASP A 240 -2.06 15.70 -22.06
N ASP A 241 -2.37 16.72 -21.28
CA ASP A 241 -1.50 17.85 -20.98
C ASP A 241 -1.33 17.99 -19.46
N PRO A 242 -0.27 17.40 -18.87
CA PRO A 242 -0.07 17.34 -17.43
C PRO A 242 0.48 18.65 -16.86
N THR A 243 -0.29 19.73 -16.98
CA THR A 243 -0.04 20.98 -16.25
C THR A 243 -0.37 20.80 -14.76
N LEU A 244 0.12 21.69 -13.91
CA LEU A 244 -0.17 21.65 -12.48
C LEU A 244 -1.68 21.68 -12.21
N GLU A 245 -2.40 22.55 -12.92
CA GLU A 245 -3.85 22.69 -12.82
C GLU A 245 -4.57 21.37 -13.18
N HIS A 246 -4.20 20.73 -14.29
CA HIS A 246 -4.83 19.48 -14.72
C HIS A 246 -4.52 18.33 -13.77
N VAL A 247 -3.28 18.24 -13.26
CA VAL A 247 -2.87 17.20 -12.32
C VAL A 247 -3.56 17.37 -10.97
N GLU A 248 -3.62 18.60 -10.43
CA GLU A 248 -4.33 18.89 -9.19
C GLU A 248 -5.83 18.61 -9.30
N ALA A 249 -6.47 19.05 -10.39
CA ALA A 249 -7.88 18.76 -10.65
C ALA A 249 -8.18 17.25 -10.76
N ALA A 250 -7.29 16.48 -11.37
CA ALA A 250 -7.41 15.02 -11.41
C ALA A 250 -7.28 14.41 -10.00
N ILE A 251 -6.25 14.80 -9.23
CA ILE A 251 -6.05 14.33 -7.86
C ILE A 251 -7.28 14.65 -7.00
N GLU A 252 -7.87 15.84 -7.14
CA GLU A 252 -9.08 16.25 -6.39
C GLU A 252 -10.27 15.33 -6.73
N ARG A 253 -10.56 15.08 -8.01
CA ARG A 253 -11.62 14.14 -8.43
C ARG A 253 -11.43 12.75 -7.84
N TRP A 254 -10.19 12.23 -7.85
CA TRP A 254 -9.89 10.92 -7.30
C TRP A 254 -9.98 10.90 -5.77
N THR A 255 -9.58 11.99 -5.11
CA THR A 255 -9.74 12.17 -3.66
C THR A 255 -11.21 12.16 -3.25
N GLU A 256 -12.07 12.81 -4.03
CA GLU A 256 -13.53 12.76 -3.79
C GLU A 256 -14.09 11.34 -3.89
N LYS A 257 -13.67 10.55 -4.88
CA LYS A 257 -14.10 9.13 -5.00
C LYS A 257 -13.71 8.31 -3.77
N VAL A 258 -12.50 8.52 -3.22
CA VAL A 258 -12.06 7.86 -1.98
C VAL A 258 -12.95 8.31 -0.80
N THR A 259 -13.14 9.61 -0.64
CA THR A 259 -13.94 10.17 0.47
C THR A 259 -15.40 9.70 0.43
N LYS A 260 -15.97 9.55 -0.76
CA LYS A 260 -17.32 9.04 -0.99
C LYS A 260 -17.42 7.51 -0.95
N ARG A 261 -16.30 6.81 -0.77
CA ARG A 261 -16.21 5.34 -0.82
C ARG A 261 -16.75 4.74 -2.13
N GLU A 262 -16.56 5.43 -3.25
CA GLU A 262 -16.97 4.93 -4.57
C GLU A 262 -16.08 3.74 -5.01
N ASN A 263 -14.81 3.71 -4.56
CA ASN A 263 -13.96 2.54 -4.69
C ASN A 263 -14.13 1.63 -3.47
N PRO A 264 -14.55 0.36 -3.63
CA PRO A 264 -14.77 -0.56 -2.51
C PRO A 264 -13.47 -1.11 -1.92
N TYR A 265 -12.33 -0.93 -2.59
CA TYR A 265 -11.04 -1.49 -2.20
C TYR A 265 -10.14 -0.46 -1.51
N PRO A 266 -9.25 -0.90 -0.61
CA PRO A 266 -8.28 -0.02 0.03
C PRO A 266 -7.29 0.54 -0.99
N VAL A 267 -6.98 1.82 -0.84
CA VAL A 267 -6.00 2.54 -1.65
C VAL A 267 -5.11 3.39 -0.74
N ASP A 268 -3.83 3.52 -1.07
CA ASP A 268 -2.87 4.34 -0.33
C ASP A 268 -2.30 5.51 -1.17
N GLY A 269 -2.92 5.80 -2.29
CA GLY A 269 -2.53 6.85 -3.20
C GLY A 269 -2.99 6.63 -4.64
N LEU A 270 -2.27 7.26 -5.55
CA LEU A 270 -2.46 7.16 -6.99
C LEU A 270 -1.14 6.72 -7.64
N VAL A 271 -1.23 6.00 -8.74
CA VAL A 271 -0.08 5.65 -9.58
C VAL A 271 -0.17 6.46 -10.85
N ILE A 272 0.94 7.09 -11.22
CA ILE A 272 1.08 7.88 -12.44
C ILE A 272 2.09 7.19 -13.35
N VAL A 273 1.73 6.96 -14.59
CA VAL A 273 2.58 6.32 -15.60
C VAL A 273 2.54 7.09 -16.91
N TYR A 274 3.60 6.98 -17.71
CA TYR A 274 3.58 7.51 -19.07
C TYR A 274 2.64 6.69 -19.97
N ASP A 275 1.96 7.36 -20.90
CA ASP A 275 1.18 6.66 -21.94
C ASP A 275 2.12 5.95 -22.93
N ASP A 276 3.24 6.56 -23.27
CA ASP A 276 4.27 5.99 -24.12
C ASP A 276 5.06 4.90 -23.38
N ALA A 277 4.72 3.63 -23.65
CA ALA A 277 5.32 2.48 -22.99
C ALA A 277 6.79 2.25 -23.39
N GLU A 278 7.18 2.64 -24.60
CA GLU A 278 8.57 2.56 -25.04
C GLU A 278 9.43 3.59 -24.31
N TYR A 279 8.95 4.83 -24.21
CA TYR A 279 9.62 5.86 -23.42
C TYR A 279 9.74 5.45 -21.95
N ALA A 280 8.68 4.90 -21.35
CA ALA A 280 8.70 4.41 -19.97
C ALA A 280 9.77 3.33 -19.75
N ALA A 281 10.01 2.46 -20.75
CA ALA A 281 11.00 1.39 -20.67
C ALA A 281 12.46 1.89 -20.79
N THR A 282 12.71 3.10 -21.31
CA THR A 282 14.08 3.65 -21.49
C THR A 282 14.70 4.23 -20.22
N GLY A 283 13.95 4.27 -19.10
CA GLY A 283 14.44 4.82 -17.84
C GLY A 283 15.58 3.99 -17.24
N SER A 284 16.56 4.68 -16.65
CA SER A 284 17.62 4.01 -15.89
C SER A 284 17.03 3.36 -14.62
N VAL A 285 17.56 2.20 -14.25
CA VAL A 285 17.29 1.58 -12.96
C VAL A 285 18.31 2.10 -11.96
N THR A 286 17.87 2.89 -10.97
CA THR A 286 18.72 3.34 -9.86
C THR A 286 18.24 2.63 -8.59
N GLY A 287 19.05 1.65 -8.12
CA GLY A 287 18.64 0.80 -7.00
C GLY A 287 17.42 -0.04 -7.37
N HIS A 288 16.31 0.12 -6.61
CA HIS A 288 15.05 -0.61 -6.85
C HIS A 288 13.99 0.20 -7.61
N HIS A 289 14.35 1.36 -8.17
CA HIS A 289 13.42 2.21 -8.91
C HIS A 289 13.86 2.33 -10.37
N ALA A 290 12.96 1.98 -11.28
CA ALA A 290 13.10 2.38 -12.67
C ALA A 290 12.56 3.82 -12.79
N THR A 291 13.40 4.77 -13.16
CA THR A 291 13.12 6.22 -13.10
C THR A 291 11.90 6.65 -13.93
N ARG A 292 11.53 5.87 -14.96
CA ARG A 292 10.39 6.12 -15.84
C ARG A 292 9.26 5.10 -15.74
N ALA A 293 9.37 4.09 -14.86
CA ALA A 293 8.32 3.07 -14.73
C ALA A 293 7.01 3.61 -14.15
N GLY A 294 7.06 4.72 -13.45
CA GLY A 294 5.92 5.37 -12.85
C GLY A 294 6.28 6.15 -11.59
N TYR A 295 5.30 6.85 -11.08
CA TYR A 295 5.41 7.62 -9.84
C TYR A 295 4.20 7.33 -8.94
N ALA A 296 4.41 7.16 -7.65
CA ALA A 296 3.32 7.02 -6.68
C ALA A 296 3.08 8.36 -5.99
N PHE A 297 1.88 8.92 -6.17
CA PHE A 297 1.40 10.03 -5.38
C PHE A 297 0.71 9.50 -4.14
N LYS A 298 1.15 9.96 -2.97
CA LYS A 298 0.49 9.70 -1.68
C LYS A 298 -0.14 10.98 -1.17
N TRP A 299 -1.37 10.89 -0.66
CA TRP A 299 -1.99 12.04 -0.02
C TRP A 299 -1.17 12.46 1.20
N ALA A 300 -1.06 13.77 1.42
CA ALA A 300 -0.59 14.29 2.69
C ALA A 300 -1.66 13.99 3.76
N ASP A 301 -1.24 13.43 4.88
CA ASP A 301 -2.14 13.23 6.01
C ASP A 301 -2.36 14.59 6.69
N GLU A 302 -3.63 14.98 6.81
CA GLU A 302 -4.01 16.11 7.65
C GLU A 302 -4.10 15.62 9.09
N SER A 303 -3.47 16.34 10.02
CA SER A 303 -3.56 16.01 11.44
C SER A 303 -4.31 17.09 12.21
N ALA A 304 -5.04 16.68 13.23
CA ALA A 304 -5.71 17.59 14.15
C ALA A 304 -5.40 17.23 15.60
N SER A 305 -5.20 18.25 16.41
CA SER A 305 -5.06 18.10 17.86
C SER A 305 -6.43 18.11 18.52
N THR A 306 -6.66 17.19 19.45
CA THR A 306 -7.91 17.09 20.20
C THR A 306 -7.66 16.62 21.63
N GLU A 307 -8.72 16.56 22.43
CA GLU A 307 -8.69 16.14 23.83
C GLU A 307 -9.53 14.89 24.01
N LEU A 308 -8.93 13.85 24.62
CA LEU A 308 -9.60 12.61 24.97
C LEU A 308 -10.73 12.89 25.96
N ASP A 309 -11.92 12.35 25.69
CA ASP A 309 -13.02 12.30 26.65
C ASP A 309 -12.96 11.00 27.44
N HIS A 310 -12.94 9.85 26.75
CA HIS A 310 -12.79 8.52 27.37
C HIS A 310 -12.33 7.50 26.33
N VAL A 311 -11.96 6.31 26.80
CA VAL A 311 -11.70 5.13 25.96
C VAL A 311 -12.89 4.19 26.05
N GLU A 312 -13.48 3.86 24.92
CA GLU A 312 -14.47 2.79 24.80
C GLU A 312 -13.79 1.47 24.46
N TRP A 313 -14.37 0.39 24.94
CA TRP A 313 -13.89 -0.96 24.66
C TRP A 313 -14.87 -1.66 23.74
N SER A 314 -14.47 -1.90 22.52
CA SER A 314 -15.23 -2.73 21.57
C SER A 314 -14.85 -4.18 21.80
N CYS A 315 -15.86 -5.02 22.08
CA CYS A 315 -15.67 -6.45 22.27
C CYS A 315 -16.16 -7.18 21.01
N ALA A 316 -15.25 -7.79 20.27
CA ALA A 316 -15.55 -8.83 19.29
C ALA A 316 -15.38 -10.21 19.95
N ALA A 317 -15.75 -11.30 19.28
CA ALA A 317 -15.86 -12.64 19.87
C ALA A 317 -14.63 -13.09 20.71
N SER A 318 -13.41 -12.69 20.35
CA SER A 318 -12.18 -13.04 21.06
C SER A 318 -11.25 -11.87 21.38
N THR A 319 -11.58 -10.65 20.95
CA THR A 319 -10.71 -9.48 21.07
C THR A 319 -11.39 -8.30 21.71
N ILE A 320 -10.63 -7.55 22.50
CA ILE A 320 -11.07 -6.26 23.07
C ILE A 320 -10.22 -5.18 22.41
N SER A 321 -10.85 -4.36 21.58
CA SER A 321 -10.21 -3.27 20.86
C SER A 321 -10.56 -1.93 21.50
N PRO A 322 -9.57 -1.13 21.94
CA PRO A 322 -9.81 0.18 22.50
C PRO A 322 -10.09 1.20 21.40
N VAL A 323 -11.05 2.08 21.64
CA VAL A 323 -11.41 3.20 20.77
C VAL A 323 -11.34 4.49 21.56
N ALA A 324 -10.52 5.43 21.12
CA ALA A 324 -10.50 6.77 21.69
C ALA A 324 -11.76 7.53 21.28
N VAL A 325 -12.50 8.04 22.24
CA VAL A 325 -13.57 9.03 22.06
C VAL A 325 -13.03 10.38 22.52
N PHE A 326 -13.14 11.39 21.67
CA PHE A 326 -12.51 12.69 21.90
C PHE A 326 -13.39 13.84 21.44
N ARG A 327 -13.02 15.06 21.79
CA ARG A 327 -13.72 16.26 21.30
C ARG A 327 -13.70 16.26 19.77
N PRO A 328 -14.89 16.44 19.13
CA PRO A 328 -14.98 16.44 17.68
C PRO A 328 -14.00 17.43 17.04
N VAL A 329 -13.30 16.97 16.00
CA VAL A 329 -12.39 17.78 15.18
C VAL A 329 -12.71 17.59 13.71
N GLU A 330 -12.48 18.64 12.92
CA GLU A 330 -12.60 18.56 11.47
C GLU A 330 -11.29 17.99 10.91
N LEU A 331 -11.42 16.91 10.13
CA LEU A 331 -10.33 16.27 9.41
C LEU A 331 -10.83 15.84 8.03
N GLU A 332 -10.12 16.23 7.00
CA GLU A 332 -10.43 15.84 5.62
C GLU A 332 -11.91 16.10 5.27
N GLY A 333 -12.40 17.29 5.65
CA GLY A 333 -13.78 17.74 5.36
C GLY A 333 -14.89 16.99 6.10
N THR A 334 -14.56 16.21 7.13
CA THR A 334 -15.56 15.52 7.97
C THR A 334 -15.24 15.68 9.45
N THR A 335 -16.29 15.66 10.27
CA THR A 335 -16.18 15.69 11.73
C THR A 335 -15.81 14.31 12.27
N VAL A 336 -14.65 14.18 12.87
CA VAL A 336 -14.15 12.97 13.52
C VAL A 336 -14.24 13.12 15.03
N LYS A 337 -14.75 12.12 15.71
CA LYS A 337 -14.90 12.09 17.19
C LYS A 337 -14.45 10.77 17.82
N ARG A 338 -14.05 9.80 17.01
CA ARG A 338 -13.61 8.46 17.42
C ARG A 338 -12.46 8.02 16.54
N ALA A 339 -11.47 7.37 17.14
CA ALA A 339 -10.36 6.76 16.40
C ALA A 339 -9.92 5.48 17.10
N SER A 340 -9.47 4.49 16.31
CA SER A 340 -8.93 3.25 16.83
C SER A 340 -7.63 3.49 17.62
N LEU A 341 -7.50 2.76 18.71
CA LEU A 341 -6.27 2.59 19.48
C LEU A 341 -5.88 1.13 19.38
N CYS A 342 -4.68 0.82 18.97
CA CYS A 342 -4.26 -0.51 18.56
C CYS A 342 -4.62 -1.65 19.52
N ASN A 343 -4.20 -1.57 20.79
CA ASN A 343 -4.47 -2.60 21.80
C ASN A 343 -4.31 -2.05 23.23
N ILE A 344 -4.63 -2.90 24.23
CA ILE A 344 -4.58 -2.55 25.65
C ILE A 344 -3.18 -2.14 26.09
N SER A 345 -2.16 -2.93 25.73
CA SER A 345 -0.77 -2.67 26.12
C SER A 345 -0.27 -1.33 25.59
N GLU A 346 -0.72 -0.94 24.41
CA GLU A 346 -0.40 0.36 23.81
C GLU A 346 -1.10 1.51 24.57
N CYS A 347 -2.35 1.32 24.96
CA CYS A 347 -3.04 2.30 25.81
C CYS A 347 -2.35 2.51 27.15
N GLU A 348 -1.87 1.45 27.79
CA GLU A 348 -1.09 1.53 29.03
C GLU A 348 0.23 2.25 28.83
N ARG A 349 0.99 1.91 27.78
CA ARG A 349 2.27 2.54 27.45
C ARG A 349 2.12 4.04 27.19
N LEU A 350 1.04 4.43 26.50
CA LEU A 350 0.74 5.81 26.16
C LEU A 350 0.16 6.59 27.34
N GLY A 351 -0.18 5.93 28.44
CA GLY A 351 -0.87 6.55 29.56
C GLY A 351 -2.27 7.07 29.19
N MET A 352 -2.94 6.38 28.28
CA MET A 352 -4.30 6.71 27.83
C MET A 352 -5.32 6.42 28.94
N GLY A 353 -5.41 7.27 29.89
CA GLY A 353 -6.26 6.95 31.05
C GLY A 353 -7.15 8.09 31.54
N GLY A 354 -6.87 9.29 31.15
CA GLY A 354 -7.53 10.46 31.74
C GLY A 354 -8.28 11.30 30.71
N LYS A 355 -9.48 11.73 31.09
CA LYS A 355 -10.17 12.84 30.43
C LYS A 355 -9.22 14.04 30.36
N GLY A 356 -9.12 14.64 29.16
CA GLY A 356 -8.23 15.78 28.95
C GLY A 356 -6.84 15.43 28.39
N THR A 357 -6.53 14.14 28.20
CA THR A 357 -5.30 13.72 27.48
C THR A 357 -5.30 14.30 26.07
N GLN A 358 -4.19 14.96 25.69
CA GLN A 358 -4.09 15.58 24.36
C GLN A 358 -3.69 14.53 23.33
N LEU A 359 -4.43 14.50 22.23
CA LEU A 359 -4.24 13.57 21.12
C LEU A 359 -3.93 14.31 19.84
N GLU A 360 -3.09 13.71 18.99
CA GLU A 360 -2.98 14.06 17.58
C GLU A 360 -3.59 12.92 16.76
N VAL A 361 -4.57 13.26 15.91
CA VAL A 361 -5.35 12.30 15.12
C VAL A 361 -5.24 12.63 13.65
N ILE A 362 -5.26 11.58 12.80
CA ILE A 362 -5.28 11.66 11.34
C ILE A 362 -6.44 10.83 10.79
N LYS A 363 -6.74 11.00 9.50
CA LYS A 363 -7.50 10.01 8.73
C LYS A 363 -6.54 9.27 7.79
N ALA A 364 -6.08 8.11 8.23
CA ALA A 364 -5.24 7.27 7.38
C ALA A 364 -5.97 6.95 6.06
N ASN A 365 -5.26 7.14 4.95
CA ASN A 365 -5.79 6.97 3.59
C ASN A 365 -7.11 7.73 3.35
N LYS A 366 -7.27 8.91 3.95
CA LYS A 366 -8.47 9.77 3.86
C LYS A 366 -9.76 9.18 4.46
N ILE A 367 -9.72 7.98 5.02
CA ILE A 367 -10.91 7.25 5.44
C ILE A 367 -10.90 6.87 6.92
N ILE A 368 -9.80 6.28 7.41
CA ILE A 368 -9.75 5.61 8.72
C ILE A 368 -9.17 6.54 9.79
N PRO A 369 -9.97 6.97 10.79
CA PRO A 369 -9.44 7.76 11.90
C PRO A 369 -8.49 6.95 12.77
N LYS A 370 -7.28 7.47 12.99
CA LYS A 370 -6.25 6.87 13.87
C LYS A 370 -5.67 7.92 14.81
N VAL A 371 -5.39 7.54 16.05
CA VAL A 371 -4.55 8.35 16.96
C VAL A 371 -3.10 8.06 16.62
N ILE A 372 -2.30 9.10 16.36
CA ILE A 372 -0.88 8.96 16.01
C ILE A 372 0.06 9.41 17.13
N LYS A 373 -0.38 10.35 17.96
CA LYS A 373 0.41 10.81 19.11
C LYS A 373 -0.46 11.10 20.31
N VAL A 374 0.12 10.92 21.48
CA VAL A 374 -0.45 11.26 22.78
C VAL A 374 0.54 12.17 23.52
N LYS A 375 0.05 13.32 23.99
CA LYS A 375 0.83 14.23 24.83
C LYS A 375 0.47 13.99 26.29
N GLN A 376 1.46 13.60 27.05
CA GLN A 376 1.40 13.37 28.49
C GLN A 376 1.26 14.69 29.26
N ALA A 377 0.82 14.61 30.53
CA ALA A 377 0.66 15.77 31.38
C ALA A 377 1.99 16.51 31.69
N ASP A 378 3.10 15.81 31.64
CA ASP A 378 4.47 16.36 31.81
C ASP A 378 5.01 17.02 30.52
N GLY A 379 4.22 16.99 29.42
CA GLY A 379 4.59 17.53 28.13
C GLY A 379 5.30 16.54 27.20
N THR A 380 5.59 15.32 27.66
CA THR A 380 6.16 14.26 26.82
C THR A 380 5.18 13.87 25.72
N VAL A 381 5.66 13.80 24.49
CA VAL A 381 4.88 13.35 23.34
C VAL A 381 5.30 11.93 22.96
N LEU A 382 4.35 11.01 23.00
CA LEU A 382 4.55 9.62 22.64
C LEU A 382 3.78 9.31 21.34
N SER A 383 4.49 8.75 20.37
CA SER A 383 3.85 8.21 19.16
C SER A 383 3.16 6.88 19.46
N VAL A 384 2.00 6.68 18.85
CA VAL A 384 1.25 5.42 18.95
C VAL A 384 1.98 4.36 18.14
N ARG A 385 2.24 3.21 18.77
CA ARG A 385 2.79 2.03 18.10
C ARG A 385 1.63 1.18 17.63
N LEU A 386 1.47 1.06 16.34
CA LEU A 386 0.45 0.21 15.77
C LEU A 386 0.98 -1.24 15.75
N HIS A 387 0.83 -1.94 16.89
CA HIS A 387 1.11 -3.37 16.96
C HIS A 387 -0.21 -4.11 16.80
N GLY A 388 -0.29 -4.95 15.76
CA GLY A 388 -1.27 -6.01 15.70
C GLY A 388 -0.79 -7.20 16.51
#